data_25b697abd5bf54d813296af08781a304
#
_entry.id   25b697abd5bf54d813296af08781a304
#
_cell.length_a   1.000
_cell.length_b   1.000
_cell.length_c   1.000
_cell.angle_alpha   90.00
_cell.angle_beta   90.00
_cell.angle_gamma   90.00
#
_symmetry.space_group_name_H-M   'P 1'
#
loop_
_entity.id
_entity.type
_entity.pdbx_description
1 polymer ?
#
loop_
_entity_poly.entity_id
_entity_poly.type
_entity_poly.pdbx_seq_one_letter_code
_entity_poly.pdbx_strand_id
1 'polypeptide(L)'
;PVIASHSAVRALVDETRNLTSTPHAIDEMLLEYWHSPTDTQFFAKAILQPYMRWLAESGGHPFNRGVGNSERRCPFCGGMPQVSFLKIKEATSESGNRDLVCATCTINWSFRRVASAYCGEERPTKLGYFHTPEYDHIRIEACDTCKHYLKGVDLTRFGLAVPLVDEVAAAALDVWAHDHGYTKIEVNLLGT
;
A
#
# COMPACT_ATOMS: atom_id res chain seq x y z
N PRO A 1 -0.30 21.05 -8.96
CA PRO A 1 0.88 20.20 -8.71
C PRO A 1 1.94 20.92 -7.86
N VAL A 2 2.28 22.21 -8.16
CA VAL A 2 3.33 22.97 -7.46
C VAL A 2 2.98 23.25 -5.99
N ILE A 3 1.70 23.47 -5.67
CA ILE A 3 1.25 23.75 -4.28
C ILE A 3 1.35 22.49 -3.40
N ALA A 4 1.03 21.32 -3.94
CA ALA A 4 1.18 20.06 -3.22
C ALA A 4 2.66 19.75 -2.91
N SER A 5 3.58 20.07 -3.84
CA SER A 5 5.02 19.89 -3.62
C SER A 5 5.57 20.76 -2.48
N HIS A 6 5.05 21.97 -2.29
CA HIS A 6 5.49 22.87 -1.20
C HIS A 6 5.03 22.37 0.18
N SER A 7 3.82 21.80 0.30
CA SER A 7 3.35 21.22 1.57
C SER A 7 4.12 19.95 1.92
N ALA A 8 4.38 19.07 0.97
CA ALA A 8 5.16 17.85 1.18
C ALA A 8 6.61 18.18 1.59
N VAL A 9 7.26 19.14 0.94
CA VAL A 9 8.60 19.59 1.31
C VAL A 9 8.63 20.17 2.73
N ARG A 10 7.63 20.96 3.12
CA ARG A 10 7.54 21.46 4.50
C ARG A 10 7.41 20.33 5.51
N ALA A 11 6.54 19.36 5.26
CA ALA A 11 6.38 18.19 6.13
C ALA A 11 7.71 17.44 6.31
N LEU A 12 8.47 17.21 5.23
CA LEU A 12 9.79 16.59 5.30
C LEU A 12 10.81 17.41 6.10
N VAL A 13 10.81 18.74 5.93
CA VAL A 13 11.70 19.64 6.70
C VAL A 13 11.35 19.61 8.19
N ASP A 14 10.07 19.64 8.53
CA ASP A 14 9.61 19.59 9.92
C ASP A 14 9.91 18.24 10.56
N GLU A 15 9.70 17.15 9.84
CA GLU A 15 10.07 15.80 10.27
C GLU A 15 11.60 15.69 10.50
N THR A 16 12.42 16.19 9.57
CA THR A 16 13.87 16.23 9.72
C THR A 16 14.31 17.01 10.95
N ARG A 17 13.69 18.17 11.21
CA ARG A 17 13.97 19.00 12.37
C ARG A 17 13.62 18.28 13.67
N ASN A 18 12.50 17.59 13.71
CA ASN A 18 12.07 16.81 14.85
C ASN A 18 13.05 15.66 15.15
N LEU A 19 13.52 14.96 14.11
CA LEU A 19 14.51 13.88 14.25
C LEU A 19 15.83 14.30 14.89
N THR A 20 16.20 15.56 14.72
CA THR A 20 17.46 16.12 15.28
C THR A 20 17.26 16.83 16.61
N SER A 21 16.05 16.88 17.15
CA SER A 21 15.70 17.66 18.35
C SER A 21 16.19 17.03 19.66
N THR A 22 16.12 15.71 19.76
CA THR A 22 16.55 14.96 20.96
C THR A 22 17.20 13.62 20.57
N PRO A 23 18.05 13.02 21.46
CA PRO A 23 18.63 11.69 21.20
C PRO A 23 17.61 10.57 21.02
N HIS A 24 16.39 10.71 21.55
CA HIS A 24 15.32 9.72 21.49
C HIS A 24 14.25 10.03 20.43
N ALA A 25 14.40 11.12 19.68
CA ALA A 25 13.40 11.58 18.72
C ALA A 25 13.10 10.53 17.63
N ILE A 26 14.10 9.76 17.23
CA ILE A 26 13.91 8.67 16.24
C ILE A 26 13.05 7.56 16.83
N ASP A 27 13.33 7.12 18.05
CA ASP A 27 12.58 6.06 18.73
C ASP A 27 11.12 6.47 18.92
N GLU A 28 10.89 7.69 19.37
CA GLU A 28 9.55 8.27 19.55
C GLU A 28 8.78 8.31 18.22
N MET A 29 9.40 8.81 17.15
CA MET A 29 8.81 8.85 15.81
C MET A 29 8.46 7.45 15.29
N LEU A 30 9.34 6.47 15.44
CA LEU A 30 9.09 5.10 15.00
C LEU A 30 7.95 4.45 15.79
N LEU A 31 7.89 4.68 17.11
CA LEU A 31 6.81 4.18 17.96
C LEU A 31 5.47 4.85 17.61
N GLU A 32 5.45 6.16 17.41
CA GLU A 32 4.26 6.89 17.01
C GLU A 32 3.73 6.37 15.66
N TYR A 33 4.59 6.28 14.65
CA TYR A 33 4.23 5.72 13.34
C TYR A 33 3.75 4.27 13.44
N TRP A 34 4.39 3.46 14.29
CA TRP A 34 3.97 2.08 14.50
C TRP A 34 2.54 1.97 15.02
N HIS A 35 2.16 2.84 15.95
CA HIS A 35 0.81 2.83 16.55
C HIS A 35 -0.25 3.52 15.67
N SER A 36 0.14 4.59 14.99
CA SER A 36 -0.75 5.44 14.18
C SER A 36 -0.05 5.90 12.90
N PRO A 37 0.08 5.05 11.88
CA PRO A 37 0.71 5.42 10.62
C PRO A 37 0.02 6.62 9.97
N THR A 38 0.82 7.57 9.47
CA THR A 38 0.33 8.74 8.73
C THR A 38 1.12 8.95 7.44
N ASP A 39 0.49 9.58 6.44
CA ASP A 39 1.09 9.85 5.14
C ASP A 39 2.20 10.91 5.22
N THR A 40 2.28 11.65 6.32
CA THR A 40 3.26 12.73 6.51
C THR A 40 4.56 12.29 7.15
N GLN A 41 4.64 11.05 7.65
CA GLN A 41 5.81 10.51 8.34
C GLN A 41 6.70 9.68 7.39
N PHE A 42 7.30 10.36 6.42
CA PHE A 42 8.15 9.72 5.40
C PHE A 42 9.34 8.97 6.01
N PHE A 43 10.11 9.60 6.92
CA PHE A 43 11.31 8.98 7.49
C PHE A 43 10.98 7.79 8.38
N ALA A 44 9.89 7.86 9.14
CA ALA A 44 9.43 6.73 9.94
C ALA A 44 9.13 5.52 9.04
N LYS A 45 8.40 5.72 7.95
CA LYS A 45 8.10 4.67 6.97
C LYS A 45 9.37 4.17 6.29
N ALA A 46 10.25 5.07 5.85
CA ALA A 46 11.47 4.74 5.13
C ALA A 46 12.45 3.92 5.97
N ILE A 47 12.52 4.18 7.28
CA ILE A 47 13.37 3.43 8.22
C ILE A 47 12.70 2.10 8.62
N LEU A 48 11.40 2.14 8.92
CA LEU A 48 10.70 0.99 9.46
C LEU A 48 10.45 -0.11 8.41
N GLN A 49 10.13 0.27 7.17
CA GLN A 49 9.76 -0.68 6.12
C GLN A 49 10.87 -1.72 5.83
N PRO A 50 12.15 -1.36 5.56
CA PRO A 50 13.21 -2.35 5.32
C PRO A 50 13.52 -3.19 6.55
N TYR A 51 13.44 -2.61 7.75
CA TYR A 51 13.62 -3.36 8.99
C TYR A 51 12.52 -4.40 9.21
N MET A 52 11.27 -4.02 9.01
CA MET A 52 10.12 -4.91 9.13
C MET A 52 10.14 -6.02 8.08
N ARG A 53 10.59 -5.70 6.87
CA ARG A 53 10.80 -6.70 5.82
C ARG A 53 11.87 -7.71 6.23
N TRP A 54 13.02 -7.23 6.70
CA TRP A 54 14.08 -8.11 7.17
C TRP A 54 13.62 -9.03 8.31
N LEU A 55 12.89 -8.50 9.29
CA LEU A 55 12.33 -9.31 10.38
C LEU A 55 11.39 -10.40 9.85
N ALA A 56 10.55 -10.07 8.90
CA ALA A 56 9.62 -11.00 8.32
C ALA A 56 10.31 -12.12 7.52
N GLU A 57 11.35 -11.78 6.74
CA GLU A 57 12.16 -12.73 5.96
C GLU A 57 13.06 -13.59 6.85
N SER A 58 13.49 -13.07 8.00
CA SER A 58 14.32 -13.78 8.98
C SER A 58 13.56 -14.77 9.88
N GLY A 59 12.27 -14.98 9.63
CA GLY A 59 11.43 -15.87 10.42
C GLY A 59 11.02 -15.27 11.78
N GLY A 60 11.00 -13.95 11.89
CA GLY A 60 10.47 -13.25 13.07
C GLY A 60 9.02 -13.62 13.36
N HIS A 61 8.63 -13.56 14.63
CA HIS A 61 7.24 -13.83 15.02
C HIS A 61 6.31 -12.71 14.55
N PRO A 62 5.07 -13.05 14.14
CA PRO A 62 4.07 -12.06 13.79
C PRO A 62 3.85 -11.04 14.92
N PHE A 63 3.79 -9.77 14.57
CA PHE A 63 3.49 -8.71 15.53
C PHE A 63 1.98 -8.56 15.71
N ASN A 64 1.50 -8.77 16.93
CA ASN A 64 0.11 -8.51 17.24
C ASN A 64 -0.08 -7.01 17.58
N ARG A 65 -0.57 -6.24 16.62
CA ARG A 65 -0.94 -4.82 16.85
C ARG A 65 -2.26 -4.64 17.62
N GLY A 66 -2.83 -5.72 18.20
CA GLY A 66 -4.16 -5.66 18.80
C GLY A 66 -5.31 -5.53 17.80
N VAL A 67 -5.00 -5.58 16.51
CA VAL A 67 -5.98 -5.57 15.42
C VAL A 67 -6.38 -7.02 15.19
N GLY A 68 -7.63 -7.36 15.44
CA GLY A 68 -8.15 -8.72 15.26
C GLY A 68 -7.80 -9.32 13.90
N ASN A 69 -7.80 -10.65 13.84
CA ASN A 69 -7.46 -11.44 12.64
C ASN A 69 -8.42 -11.09 11.49
N SER A 70 -8.01 -10.16 10.63
CA SER A 70 -8.75 -9.75 9.44
C SER A 70 -7.92 -10.09 8.20
N GLU A 71 -8.49 -10.84 7.27
CA GLU A 71 -7.84 -11.14 5.97
C GLU A 71 -7.45 -9.88 5.16
N ARG A 72 -8.01 -8.71 5.51
CA ARG A 72 -7.70 -7.41 4.90
C ARG A 72 -6.40 -6.79 5.42
N ARG A 73 -5.83 -7.36 6.47
CA ARG A 73 -4.60 -6.87 7.09
C ARG A 73 -3.47 -7.87 6.96
N CYS A 74 -2.27 -7.36 6.93
CA CYS A 74 -1.07 -8.17 6.86
C CYS A 74 -1.01 -9.17 8.04
N PRO A 75 -0.87 -10.47 7.77
CA PRO A 75 -0.80 -11.49 8.82
C PRO A 75 0.44 -11.37 9.70
N PHE A 76 1.50 -10.69 9.22
CA PHE A 76 2.73 -10.50 9.97
C PHE A 76 2.69 -9.26 10.88
N CYS A 77 2.38 -8.08 10.32
CA CYS A 77 2.48 -6.84 11.08
C CYS A 77 1.13 -6.12 11.31
N GLY A 78 0.02 -6.63 10.77
CA GLY A 78 -1.30 -5.99 10.89
C GLY A 78 -1.48 -4.73 10.03
N GLY A 79 -0.49 -4.35 9.20
CA GLY A 79 -0.56 -3.19 8.31
C GLY A 79 -1.58 -3.37 7.19
N MET A 80 -1.99 -2.26 6.57
CA MET A 80 -2.86 -2.24 5.40
C MET A 80 -2.08 -2.48 4.10
N PRO A 81 -2.75 -2.90 3.02
CA PRO A 81 -2.09 -3.10 1.73
C PRO A 81 -1.81 -1.77 1.02
N GLN A 82 -0.67 -1.70 0.31
CA GLN A 82 -0.26 -0.60 -0.56
C GLN A 82 -0.60 -0.87 -2.03
N VAL A 83 -0.46 -2.13 -2.46
CA VAL A 83 -0.69 -2.57 -3.84
C VAL A 83 -1.22 -4.00 -3.85
N SER A 84 -2.00 -4.35 -4.86
CA SER A 84 -2.36 -5.73 -5.15
C SER A 84 -1.64 -6.23 -6.41
N PHE A 85 -1.54 -7.54 -6.58
CA PHE A 85 -1.12 -8.10 -7.85
C PHE A 85 -1.82 -9.41 -8.16
N LEU A 86 -1.97 -9.67 -9.47
CA LEU A 86 -2.45 -10.94 -9.98
C LEU A 86 -1.27 -11.79 -10.45
N LYS A 87 -1.25 -13.06 -10.07
CA LYS A 87 -0.26 -14.03 -10.56
C LYS A 87 -0.93 -15.35 -10.88
N ILE A 88 -0.39 -16.11 -11.83
CA ILE A 88 -0.78 -17.49 -12.07
C ILE A 88 -0.10 -18.34 -10.99
N LYS A 89 -0.89 -19.03 -10.17
CA LYS A 89 -0.41 -20.11 -9.30
C LYS A 89 -0.70 -21.42 -10.02
N GLU A 90 0.34 -22.03 -10.57
CA GLU A 90 0.32 -23.34 -11.23
C GLU A 90 -0.60 -23.49 -12.47
N ALA A 91 -0.23 -24.42 -13.35
CA ALA A 91 -0.84 -24.64 -14.67
C ALA A 91 -2.32 -25.09 -14.65
N THR A 92 -2.97 -25.17 -13.50
CA THR A 92 -4.33 -25.71 -13.35
C THR A 92 -5.41 -24.63 -13.06
N SER A 93 -5.03 -23.38 -12.80
CA SER A 93 -6.02 -22.32 -12.57
C SER A 93 -6.00 -21.29 -13.70
N GLU A 94 -7.04 -21.27 -14.50
CA GLU A 94 -7.27 -20.27 -15.58
C GLU A 94 -7.43 -18.85 -15.04
N SER A 95 -7.66 -18.69 -13.75
CA SER A 95 -7.83 -17.38 -13.11
C SER A 95 -6.69 -17.10 -12.13
N GLY A 96 -5.88 -16.07 -12.39
CA GLY A 96 -4.82 -15.62 -11.50
C GLY A 96 -5.34 -15.34 -10.07
N ASN A 97 -4.55 -15.74 -9.07
CA ASN A 97 -4.81 -15.40 -7.68
C ASN A 97 -4.44 -13.95 -7.42
N ARG A 98 -5.24 -13.24 -6.63
CA ARG A 98 -4.94 -11.89 -6.15
C ARG A 98 -4.21 -11.97 -4.83
N ASP A 99 -3.04 -11.35 -4.76
CA ASP A 99 -2.31 -11.14 -3.53
C ASP A 99 -2.25 -9.63 -3.21
N LEU A 100 -2.19 -9.32 -1.93
CA LEU A 100 -1.98 -7.96 -1.41
C LEU A 100 -0.55 -7.83 -0.89
N VAL A 101 0.05 -6.66 -1.01
CA VAL A 101 1.39 -6.33 -0.49
C VAL A 101 1.25 -5.31 0.64
N CYS A 102 1.83 -5.61 1.78
CA CYS A 102 1.79 -4.75 2.96
C CYS A 102 2.56 -3.44 2.76
N ALA A 103 1.98 -2.33 3.13
CA ALA A 103 2.65 -1.03 3.12
C ALA A 103 3.80 -0.91 4.12
N THR A 104 3.78 -1.70 5.20
CA THR A 104 4.77 -1.61 6.29
C THR A 104 5.92 -2.60 6.14
N CYS A 105 5.64 -3.90 5.89
CA CYS A 105 6.66 -4.94 5.87
C CYS A 105 6.88 -5.57 4.50
N THR A 106 6.16 -5.12 3.48
CA THR A 106 6.20 -5.59 2.09
C THR A 106 5.93 -7.09 1.88
N ILE A 107 5.53 -7.83 2.93
CA ILE A 107 5.05 -9.20 2.78
C ILE A 107 3.77 -9.21 1.97
N ASN A 108 3.60 -10.25 1.15
CA ASN A 108 2.37 -10.48 0.43
C ASN A 108 1.52 -11.59 1.07
N TRP A 109 0.21 -11.50 0.89
CA TRP A 109 -0.74 -12.54 1.30
C TRP A 109 -1.90 -12.64 0.33
N SER A 110 -2.47 -13.84 0.23
CA SER A 110 -3.60 -14.10 -0.67
C SER A 110 -4.87 -13.43 -0.16
N PHE A 111 -5.62 -12.85 -1.09
CA PHE A 111 -6.87 -12.16 -0.80
C PHE A 111 -7.93 -12.46 -1.85
N ARG A 112 -9.19 -12.29 -1.50
CA ARG A 112 -10.32 -12.50 -2.41
C ARG A 112 -10.21 -11.63 -3.66
N ARG A 113 -10.46 -12.24 -4.82
CA ARG A 113 -10.31 -11.57 -6.12
C ARG A 113 -11.29 -10.41 -6.28
N VAL A 114 -12.53 -10.61 -5.87
CA VAL A 114 -13.62 -9.62 -6.00
C VAL A 114 -14.04 -9.19 -4.60
N ALA A 115 -13.21 -8.36 -3.98
CA ALA A 115 -13.51 -7.76 -2.68
C ALA A 115 -12.70 -6.48 -2.47
N SER A 116 -13.27 -5.51 -1.77
CA SER A 116 -12.56 -4.32 -1.34
C SER A 116 -11.51 -4.69 -0.28
N ALA A 117 -10.25 -4.34 -0.54
CA ALA A 117 -9.17 -4.57 0.41
C ALA A 117 -9.27 -3.68 1.67
N TYR A 118 -10.09 -2.62 1.63
CA TYR A 118 -10.31 -1.73 2.77
C TYR A 118 -11.52 -2.15 3.63
N CYS A 119 -12.71 -2.25 3.04
CA CYS A 119 -13.95 -2.50 3.81
C CYS A 119 -14.50 -3.93 3.68
N GLY A 120 -13.99 -4.74 2.74
CA GLY A 120 -14.48 -6.10 2.50
C GLY A 120 -15.77 -6.18 1.64
N GLU A 121 -16.20 -5.08 1.00
CA GLU A 121 -17.33 -5.09 0.07
C GLU A 121 -17.11 -6.11 -1.05
N GLU A 122 -18.10 -6.94 -1.37
CA GLU A 122 -18.02 -8.00 -2.38
C GLU A 122 -19.01 -7.82 -3.54
N ARG A 123 -19.93 -6.86 -3.43
CA ARG A 123 -20.89 -6.62 -4.50
C ARG A 123 -20.19 -6.10 -5.75
N PRO A 124 -20.25 -6.80 -6.90
CA PRO A 124 -19.56 -6.38 -8.12
C PRO A 124 -19.96 -4.98 -8.59
N THR A 125 -21.22 -4.58 -8.35
CA THR A 125 -21.74 -3.26 -8.72
C THR A 125 -21.16 -2.10 -7.91
N LYS A 126 -20.41 -2.41 -6.83
CA LYS A 126 -19.74 -1.45 -5.96
C LYS A 126 -18.22 -1.47 -6.11
N LEU A 127 -17.69 -2.36 -6.94
CA LEU A 127 -16.27 -2.51 -7.19
C LEU A 127 -15.95 -2.11 -8.62
N GLY A 128 -15.22 -1.00 -8.78
CA GLY A 128 -14.75 -0.48 -10.06
C GLY A 128 -13.33 -0.94 -10.37
N TYR A 129 -13.09 -1.28 -11.64
CA TYR A 129 -11.77 -1.58 -12.18
C TYR A 129 -11.50 -0.64 -13.35
N PHE A 130 -10.52 0.25 -13.20
CA PHE A 130 -10.19 1.26 -14.20
C PHE A 130 -8.75 1.10 -14.65
N HIS A 131 -8.52 1.17 -15.95
CA HIS A 131 -7.21 1.05 -16.57
C HIS A 131 -7.12 1.97 -17.80
N THR A 132 -5.91 2.26 -18.24
CA THR A 132 -5.64 3.02 -19.45
C THR A 132 -4.72 2.23 -20.38
N PRO A 133 -4.69 2.52 -21.68
CA PRO A 133 -3.76 1.87 -22.61
C PRO A 133 -2.29 2.09 -22.27
N GLU A 134 -1.96 3.21 -21.62
CA GLU A 134 -0.58 3.54 -21.21
C GLU A 134 -0.07 2.61 -20.10
N TYR A 135 -0.99 2.07 -19.28
CA TYR A 135 -0.68 1.15 -18.18
C TYR A 135 -1.56 -0.09 -18.29
N ASP A 136 -1.41 -0.86 -19.38
CA ASP A 136 -2.29 -2.01 -19.68
C ASP A 136 -2.22 -3.16 -18.67
N HIS A 137 -1.11 -3.24 -17.91
CA HIS A 137 -0.89 -4.21 -16.84
C HIS A 137 -1.17 -3.64 -15.43
N ILE A 138 -1.57 -2.34 -15.32
CA ILE A 138 -1.90 -1.70 -14.04
C ILE A 138 -3.31 -1.17 -14.10
N ARG A 139 -4.05 -1.32 -13.01
CA ARG A 139 -5.42 -0.82 -12.88
C ARG A 139 -5.67 -0.21 -11.51
N ILE A 140 -6.65 0.66 -11.45
CA ILE A 140 -7.26 1.08 -10.19
C ILE A 140 -8.33 0.06 -9.80
N GLU A 141 -8.28 -0.41 -8.57
CA GLU A 141 -9.29 -1.24 -7.92
C GLU A 141 -10.00 -0.38 -6.88
N ALA A 142 -11.13 0.21 -7.24
CA ALA A 142 -11.86 1.17 -6.42
C ALA A 142 -13.13 0.56 -5.81
N CYS A 143 -13.53 1.07 -4.65
CA CYS A 143 -14.74 0.67 -3.96
C CYS A 143 -15.67 1.87 -3.73
N ASP A 144 -16.87 1.82 -4.30
CA ASP A 144 -17.88 2.86 -4.14
C ASP A 144 -18.50 2.93 -2.75
N THR A 145 -18.43 1.82 -1.98
CA THR A 145 -18.99 1.77 -0.63
C THR A 145 -18.13 2.55 0.35
N CYS A 146 -16.80 2.38 0.31
CA CYS A 146 -15.89 3.07 1.24
C CYS A 146 -15.08 4.21 0.63
N LYS A 147 -15.20 4.41 -0.69
CA LYS A 147 -14.43 5.42 -1.45
C LYS A 147 -12.92 5.29 -1.35
N HIS A 148 -12.44 4.06 -1.10
CA HIS A 148 -11.01 3.77 -1.14
C HIS A 148 -10.64 2.98 -2.38
N TYR A 149 -9.39 3.16 -2.82
CA TYR A 149 -8.82 2.43 -3.93
C TYR A 149 -7.44 1.84 -3.61
N LEU A 150 -7.04 0.91 -4.44
CA LEU A 150 -5.73 0.27 -4.46
C LEU A 150 -5.30 0.14 -5.92
N LYS A 151 -4.02 0.27 -6.23
CA LYS A 151 -3.51 -0.12 -7.55
C LYS A 151 -3.29 -1.63 -7.59
N GLY A 152 -3.64 -2.25 -8.72
CA GLY A 152 -3.44 -3.68 -8.96
C GLY A 152 -2.54 -3.90 -10.18
N VAL A 153 -1.47 -4.68 -10.02
CA VAL A 153 -0.52 -5.03 -11.09
C VAL A 153 -0.82 -6.44 -11.60
N ASP A 154 -1.03 -6.58 -12.89
CA ASP A 154 -1.36 -7.87 -13.51
C ASP A 154 -0.11 -8.55 -14.09
N LEU A 155 0.52 -9.41 -13.27
CA LEU A 155 1.68 -10.20 -13.70
C LEU A 155 1.34 -11.29 -14.72
N THR A 156 0.06 -11.54 -14.98
CA THR A 156 -0.35 -12.45 -16.05
C THR A 156 -0.25 -11.79 -17.42
N ARG A 157 -0.32 -10.45 -17.47
CA ARG A 157 -0.13 -9.64 -18.67
C ARG A 157 1.33 -9.25 -18.88
N PHE A 158 1.99 -8.81 -17.81
CA PHE A 158 3.40 -8.41 -17.85
C PHE A 158 4.17 -9.06 -16.69
N GLY A 159 4.70 -10.26 -16.94
CA GLY A 159 5.38 -11.08 -15.93
C GLY A 159 6.70 -10.51 -15.39
N LEU A 160 7.26 -9.48 -16.03
CA LEU A 160 8.46 -8.77 -15.58
C LEU A 160 8.15 -7.56 -14.69
N ALA A 161 6.88 -7.19 -14.52
CA ALA A 161 6.50 -6.11 -13.66
C ALA A 161 6.88 -6.38 -12.19
N VAL A 162 7.32 -5.35 -11.51
CA VAL A 162 7.63 -5.37 -10.07
C VAL A 162 6.57 -4.55 -9.35
N PRO A 163 5.61 -5.17 -8.65
CA PRO A 163 4.41 -4.48 -8.16
C PRO A 163 4.67 -3.17 -7.41
N LEU A 164 5.68 -3.13 -6.53
CA LEU A 164 6.02 -1.92 -5.77
C LEU A 164 6.66 -0.83 -6.63
N VAL A 165 7.35 -1.19 -7.71
CA VAL A 165 8.00 -0.23 -8.62
C VAL A 165 7.00 0.30 -9.63
N ASP A 166 6.24 -0.60 -10.26
CA ASP A 166 5.25 -0.24 -11.28
C ASP A 166 4.10 0.57 -10.67
N GLU A 167 3.77 0.28 -9.40
CA GLU A 167 2.80 1.07 -8.64
C GLU A 167 3.23 2.53 -8.55
N VAL A 168 4.50 2.81 -8.24
CA VAL A 168 5.07 4.16 -8.19
C VAL A 168 5.11 4.80 -9.59
N ALA A 169 5.54 4.05 -10.60
CA ALA A 169 5.63 4.54 -11.98
C ALA A 169 4.27 4.99 -12.54
N ALA A 170 3.18 4.41 -12.05
CA ALA A 170 1.81 4.73 -12.46
C ALA A 170 1.14 5.80 -11.58
N ALA A 171 1.88 6.82 -11.11
CA ALA A 171 1.35 7.90 -10.26
C ALA A 171 0.22 8.71 -10.94
N ALA A 172 0.15 8.76 -12.26
CA ALA A 172 -0.94 9.40 -12.99
C ALA A 172 -2.32 8.76 -12.68
N LEU A 173 -2.34 7.45 -12.37
CA LEU A 173 -3.56 6.76 -11.95
C LEU A 173 -4.02 7.20 -10.55
N ASP A 174 -3.11 7.58 -9.66
CA ASP A 174 -3.45 8.12 -8.33
C ASP A 174 -4.13 9.49 -8.46
N VAL A 175 -3.61 10.36 -9.35
CA VAL A 175 -4.24 11.66 -9.66
C VAL A 175 -5.66 11.45 -10.19
N TRP A 176 -5.82 10.53 -11.15
CA TRP A 176 -7.13 10.21 -11.68
C TRP A 176 -8.09 9.71 -10.60
N ALA A 177 -7.65 8.80 -9.72
CA ALA A 177 -8.49 8.25 -8.66
C ALA A 177 -8.92 9.34 -7.66
N HIS A 178 -8.00 10.24 -7.28
CA HIS A 178 -8.29 11.37 -6.41
C HIS A 178 -9.32 12.31 -7.03
N ASP A 179 -9.19 12.66 -8.33
CA ASP A 179 -10.12 13.53 -9.05
C ASP A 179 -11.53 12.90 -9.16
N HIS A 180 -11.63 11.55 -9.05
CA HIS A 180 -12.89 10.83 -9.01
C HIS A 180 -13.41 10.54 -7.59
N GLY A 181 -12.80 11.16 -6.57
CA GLY A 181 -13.27 11.12 -5.18
C GLY A 181 -12.90 9.84 -4.44
N TYR A 182 -11.85 9.14 -4.87
CA TYR A 182 -11.32 7.98 -4.15
C TYR A 182 -10.07 8.36 -3.35
N THR A 183 -9.92 7.75 -2.18
CA THR A 183 -8.73 7.87 -1.32
C THR A 183 -7.92 6.58 -1.39
N LYS A 184 -6.61 6.67 -1.50
CA LYS A 184 -5.73 5.49 -1.47
C LYS A 184 -5.79 4.80 -0.11
N ILE A 185 -5.70 3.48 -0.07
CA ILE A 185 -5.72 2.73 1.20
C ILE A 185 -4.46 3.05 2.01
N GLU A 186 -3.30 3.00 1.37
CA GLU A 186 -2.01 3.39 1.94
C GLU A 186 -1.14 3.97 0.84
N VAL A 187 -0.55 5.12 1.10
CA VAL A 187 0.39 5.73 0.16
C VAL A 187 1.75 5.03 0.19
N ASN A 188 2.47 5.10 -0.92
CA ASN A 188 3.85 4.63 -1.00
C ASN A 188 4.84 5.64 -0.36
N LEU A 189 6.14 5.36 -0.44
CA LEU A 189 7.18 6.26 0.08
C LEU A 189 7.25 7.61 -0.65
N LEU A 190 6.68 7.74 -1.86
CA LEU A 190 6.62 9.00 -2.58
C LEU A 190 5.35 9.81 -2.26
N GLY A 191 4.46 9.30 -1.41
CA GLY A 191 3.21 9.97 -1.03
C GLY A 191 2.12 9.87 -2.11
N THR A 192 2.22 8.88 -2.99
CA THR A 192 1.23 8.62 -4.06
C THR A 192 0.61 7.25 -3.96
#